data_066cf20e30f94eddfc8c8ddcbc7b62ec
#
_entry.id   066cf20e30f94eddfc8c8ddcbc7b62ec
#
_cell.length_a   1.000
_cell.length_b   1.000
_cell.length_c   1.000
_cell.angle_alpha   90.00
_cell.angle_beta   90.00
_cell.angle_gamma   90.00
#
_symmetry.space_group_name_H-M   'P 1'
#
loop_
_entity.id
_entity.type
_entity.pdbx_description
1 polymer ?
#
loop_
_entity_poly.entity_id
_entity_poly.type
_entity_poly.pdbx_seq_one_letter_code
_entity_poly.pdbx_strand_id
1 'polypeptide(L)'
;MSYTFSVRDVAFLRSRHGIKALETASSLALTAPSMIADIAELRARYDGHDAALIETVTCRRRARGKLRGAEDLLLSDEALQQATNSVVAQQRAAEISRRFPGAVVHDVTCSVGAELVELTRTAGIAGVIGSDIDPVRLAICLLYTSPSPRD
;
A
#
# COMPACT_ATOMS: atom_id res chain seq x y z
N MET A 1 8.91 -2.56 -17.22
CA MET A 1 7.91 -3.57 -16.80
C MET A 1 7.65 -3.41 -15.33
N SER A 2 6.40 -3.34 -14.92
CA SER A 2 6.01 -3.32 -13.52
C SER A 2 6.21 -4.71 -12.90
N TYR A 3 6.67 -4.77 -11.65
CA TYR A 3 6.77 -6.03 -10.91
C TYR A 3 5.38 -6.52 -10.50
N THR A 4 5.11 -7.80 -10.71
CA THR A 4 3.86 -8.42 -10.27
C THR A 4 4.09 -9.13 -8.94
N PHE A 5 3.47 -8.61 -7.87
CA PHE A 5 3.55 -9.21 -6.55
C PHE A 5 2.88 -10.58 -6.50
N SER A 6 3.46 -11.48 -5.73
CA SER A 6 2.83 -12.71 -5.28
C SER A 6 2.31 -12.57 -3.84
N VAL A 7 1.44 -13.48 -3.41
CA VAL A 7 1.00 -13.56 -1.99
C VAL A 7 2.20 -13.78 -1.06
N ARG A 8 3.24 -14.50 -1.53
CA ARG A 8 4.48 -14.69 -0.76
C ARG A 8 5.24 -13.39 -0.54
N ASP A 9 5.32 -12.52 -1.56
CA ASP A 9 5.94 -11.22 -1.42
C ASP A 9 5.20 -10.36 -0.40
N VAL A 10 3.88 -10.33 -0.47
CA VAL A 10 3.05 -9.59 0.50
C VAL A 10 3.27 -10.13 1.92
N ALA A 11 3.27 -11.45 2.10
CA ALA A 11 3.52 -12.08 3.39
C ALA A 11 4.93 -11.74 3.93
N PHE A 12 5.95 -11.77 3.06
CA PHE A 12 7.31 -11.36 3.43
C PHE A 12 7.36 -9.89 3.85
N LEU A 13 6.86 -8.98 3.01
CA LEU A 13 6.90 -7.53 3.26
C LEU A 13 6.16 -7.12 4.55
N ARG A 14 5.19 -7.92 4.98
CA ARG A 14 4.44 -7.75 6.25
C ARG A 14 5.15 -8.32 7.46
N SER A 15 6.11 -9.20 7.26
CA SER A 15 6.86 -9.81 8.36
C SER A 15 7.80 -8.80 9.00
N ARG A 16 8.23 -9.08 10.25
CA ARG A 16 9.27 -8.28 10.91
C ARG A 16 10.56 -8.20 10.08
N HIS A 17 10.89 -9.28 9.38
CA HIS A 17 12.06 -9.33 8.50
C HIS A 17 11.86 -8.44 7.28
N GLY A 18 10.71 -8.49 6.64
CA GLY A 18 10.37 -7.65 5.48
C GLY A 18 10.29 -6.16 5.82
N ILE A 19 9.80 -5.79 7.01
CA ILE A 19 9.81 -4.39 7.48
C ILE A 19 11.25 -3.86 7.55
N LYS A 20 12.17 -4.63 8.16
CA LYS A 20 13.60 -4.27 8.19
C LYS A 20 14.23 -4.24 6.81
N ALA A 21 13.83 -5.16 5.93
CA ALA A 21 14.27 -5.18 4.54
C ALA A 21 13.81 -3.92 3.78
N LEU A 22 12.58 -3.46 4.00
CA LEU A 22 12.08 -2.20 3.45
C LEU A 22 12.83 -0.97 3.96
N GLU A 23 13.21 -0.94 5.25
CA GLU A 23 14.07 0.10 5.81
C GLU A 23 15.43 0.12 5.10
N THR A 24 16.06 -1.06 4.93
CA THR A 24 17.31 -1.20 4.18
C THR A 24 17.16 -0.72 2.74
N ALA A 25 16.14 -1.20 2.02
CA ALA A 25 15.90 -0.80 0.64
C ALA A 25 15.61 0.70 0.52
N SER A 26 14.92 1.29 1.51
CA SER A 26 14.62 2.73 1.54
C SER A 26 15.85 3.61 1.73
N SER A 27 16.92 3.07 2.33
CA SER A 27 18.21 3.79 2.48
C SER A 27 19.05 3.79 1.20
N LEU A 28 18.78 2.91 0.25
CA LEU A 28 19.47 2.85 -1.04
C LEU A 28 18.96 3.94 -1.99
N ALA A 29 19.82 4.38 -2.90
CA ALA A 29 19.46 5.44 -3.84
C ALA A 29 18.42 4.97 -4.85
N LEU A 30 18.51 3.74 -5.35
CA LEU A 30 17.65 3.12 -6.37
C LEU A 30 17.48 4.02 -7.60
N THR A 31 18.59 4.61 -8.05
CA THR A 31 18.67 5.48 -9.23
C THR A 31 19.30 4.74 -10.39
N ALA A 32 19.12 5.23 -11.61
CA ALA A 32 19.72 4.59 -12.79
C ALA A 32 21.24 4.29 -12.64
N PRO A 33 22.08 5.19 -12.08
CA PRO A 33 23.49 4.90 -11.86
C PRO A 33 23.78 3.84 -10.78
N SER A 34 22.97 3.77 -9.71
CA SER A 34 23.19 2.88 -8.57
C SER A 34 22.46 1.55 -8.68
N MET A 35 21.49 1.42 -9.58
CA MET A 35 20.52 0.33 -9.60
C MET A 35 21.15 -1.05 -9.59
N ILE A 36 22.24 -1.27 -10.37
CA ILE A 36 22.90 -2.58 -10.43
C ILE A 36 23.52 -2.96 -9.09
N ALA A 37 24.19 -2.01 -8.44
CA ALA A 37 24.79 -2.23 -7.12
C ALA A 37 23.72 -2.43 -6.03
N ASP A 38 22.67 -1.61 -6.07
CA ASP A 38 21.56 -1.68 -5.12
C ASP A 38 20.81 -3.01 -5.22
N ILE A 39 20.55 -3.50 -6.44
CA ILE A 39 19.98 -4.83 -6.69
C ILE A 39 20.87 -5.93 -6.12
N ALA A 40 22.19 -5.87 -6.40
CA ALA A 40 23.14 -6.87 -5.92
C ALA A 40 23.17 -6.93 -4.39
N GLU A 41 23.13 -5.77 -3.71
CA GLU A 41 23.08 -5.68 -2.27
C GLU A 41 21.80 -6.29 -1.70
N LEU A 42 20.64 -5.94 -2.26
CA LEU A 42 19.35 -6.47 -1.79
C LEU A 42 19.25 -7.98 -2.03
N ARG A 43 19.70 -8.45 -3.19
CA ARG A 43 19.70 -9.88 -3.53
C ARG A 43 20.59 -10.68 -2.59
N ALA A 44 21.77 -10.17 -2.24
CA ALA A 44 22.67 -10.84 -1.30
C ALA A 44 22.06 -11.03 0.09
N ARG A 45 21.15 -10.14 0.52
CA ARG A 45 20.53 -10.17 1.86
C ARG A 45 19.12 -10.75 1.86
N TYR A 46 18.37 -10.57 0.78
CA TYR A 46 16.92 -10.85 0.70
C TYR A 46 16.57 -11.58 -0.60
N ASP A 47 17.34 -12.62 -0.92
CA ASP A 47 17.20 -13.39 -2.17
C ASP A 47 15.74 -13.82 -2.43
N GLY A 48 15.29 -13.59 -3.64
CA GLY A 48 13.91 -13.86 -4.07
C GLY A 48 12.89 -12.78 -3.68
N HIS A 49 13.29 -11.71 -2.94
CA HIS A 49 12.42 -10.60 -2.57
C HIS A 49 12.97 -9.23 -2.99
N ASP A 50 14.15 -9.18 -3.57
CA ASP A 50 14.79 -7.95 -4.02
C ASP A 50 13.91 -7.12 -4.95
N ALA A 51 13.26 -7.74 -5.94
CA ALA A 51 12.38 -7.05 -6.87
C ALA A 51 11.15 -6.46 -6.18
N ALA A 52 10.52 -7.18 -5.25
CA ALA A 52 9.37 -6.70 -4.49
C ALA A 52 9.74 -5.51 -3.58
N LEU A 53 10.93 -5.53 -2.98
CA LEU A 53 11.46 -4.44 -2.17
C LEU A 53 11.70 -3.19 -3.01
N ILE A 54 12.36 -3.32 -4.16
CA ILE A 54 12.65 -2.21 -5.08
C ILE A 54 11.36 -1.59 -5.60
N GLU A 55 10.42 -2.41 -6.07
CA GLU A 55 9.12 -1.94 -6.56
C GLU A 55 8.39 -1.14 -5.47
N THR A 56 8.29 -1.70 -4.27
CA THR A 56 7.61 -1.05 -3.14
C THR A 56 8.23 0.31 -2.82
N VAL A 57 9.55 0.37 -2.65
CA VAL A 57 10.24 1.62 -2.28
C VAL A 57 10.14 2.66 -3.40
N THR A 58 10.31 2.25 -4.65
CA THR A 58 10.23 3.14 -5.80
C THR A 58 8.82 3.72 -5.95
N CYS A 59 7.81 2.87 -5.82
CA CYS A 59 6.41 3.30 -5.88
C CYS A 59 6.04 4.20 -4.71
N ARG A 60 6.51 3.94 -3.48
CA ARG A 60 6.32 4.83 -2.32
C ARG A 60 6.89 6.22 -2.56
N ARG A 61 8.10 6.31 -3.12
CA ARG A 61 8.73 7.60 -3.46
C ARG A 61 7.90 8.40 -4.46
N ARG A 62 7.38 7.74 -5.49
CA ARG A 62 6.53 8.36 -6.52
C ARG A 62 5.14 8.73 -5.99
N ALA A 63 4.64 8.00 -5.01
CA ALA A 63 3.31 8.20 -4.44
C ALA A 63 3.20 9.39 -3.49
N ARG A 64 4.30 9.95 -2.97
CA ARG A 64 4.32 10.99 -1.93
C ARG A 64 3.47 12.23 -2.25
N GLY A 65 3.38 12.61 -3.52
CA GLY A 65 2.54 13.74 -3.95
C GLY A 65 1.09 13.36 -4.29
N LYS A 66 0.77 12.07 -4.33
CA LYS A 66 -0.54 11.55 -4.72
C LYS A 66 -1.30 10.94 -3.57
N LEU A 67 -0.61 10.17 -2.72
CA LEU A 67 -1.21 9.39 -1.65
C LEU A 67 -0.66 9.80 -0.28
N ARG A 68 -1.56 10.12 0.63
CA ARG A 68 -1.21 10.39 2.03
C ARG A 68 -0.81 9.09 2.73
N GLY A 69 0.31 9.11 3.46
CA GLY A 69 0.85 7.93 4.11
C GLY A 69 1.45 6.92 3.12
N ALA A 70 1.92 7.39 1.97
CA ALA A 70 2.50 6.56 0.93
C ALA A 70 3.65 5.67 1.44
N GLU A 71 4.36 6.12 2.48
CA GLU A 71 5.46 5.41 3.13
C GLU A 71 5.03 4.10 3.80
N ASP A 72 3.76 3.99 4.20
CA ASP A 72 3.22 2.79 4.85
C ASP A 72 2.56 1.83 3.85
N LEU A 73 2.26 2.30 2.63
CA LEU A 73 1.53 1.51 1.64
C LEU A 73 2.43 0.47 0.95
N LEU A 74 1.89 -0.69 0.62
CA LEU A 74 2.47 -1.60 -0.37
C LEU A 74 1.90 -1.23 -1.74
N LEU A 75 2.75 -0.86 -2.66
CA LEU A 75 2.37 -0.32 -3.96
C LEU A 75 3.12 -1.04 -5.07
N SER A 76 2.40 -1.41 -6.12
CA SER A 76 2.95 -1.69 -7.44
C SER A 76 2.74 -0.47 -8.36
N ASP A 77 3.50 -0.40 -9.44
CA ASP A 77 3.37 0.70 -10.41
C ASP A 77 1.95 0.76 -10.99
N GLU A 78 1.39 -0.37 -11.38
CA GLU A 78 0.02 -0.45 -11.89
C GLU A 78 -1.00 0.06 -10.86
N ALA A 79 -0.91 -0.43 -9.63
CA ALA A 79 -1.82 -0.02 -8.58
C ALA A 79 -1.68 1.47 -8.23
N LEU A 80 -0.44 2.01 -8.25
CA LEU A 80 -0.20 3.44 -8.05
C LEU A 80 -0.81 4.28 -9.17
N GLN A 81 -0.74 3.84 -10.42
CA GLN A 81 -1.36 4.54 -11.55
C GLN A 81 -2.87 4.62 -11.40
N GLN A 82 -3.50 3.52 -10.98
CA GLN A 82 -4.95 3.41 -10.82
C GLN A 82 -5.49 4.05 -9.53
N ALA A 83 -4.64 4.20 -8.50
CA ALA A 83 -5.06 4.71 -7.21
C ALA A 83 -5.64 6.12 -7.29
N THR A 84 -6.76 6.34 -6.61
CA THR A 84 -7.37 7.67 -6.46
C THR A 84 -6.45 8.58 -5.63
N ASN A 85 -6.26 9.82 -6.07
CA ASN A 85 -5.54 10.82 -5.30
C ASN A 85 -6.21 11.04 -3.93
N SER A 86 -5.42 11.15 -2.87
CA SER A 86 -5.94 11.27 -1.50
C SER A 86 -6.86 12.47 -1.30
N VAL A 87 -6.65 13.59 -2.00
CA VAL A 87 -7.55 14.76 -1.92
C VAL A 87 -8.95 14.41 -2.43
N VAL A 88 -9.02 13.69 -3.55
CA VAL A 88 -10.31 13.25 -4.12
C VAL A 88 -10.96 12.20 -3.22
N ALA A 89 -10.19 11.25 -2.71
CA ALA A 89 -10.68 10.22 -1.79
C ALA A 89 -11.23 10.85 -0.48
N GLN A 90 -10.56 11.87 0.05
CA GLN A 90 -11.04 12.63 1.23
C GLN A 90 -12.37 13.34 0.97
N GLN A 91 -12.49 14.02 -0.17
CA GLN A 91 -13.74 14.70 -0.53
C GLN A 91 -14.90 13.69 -0.67
N ARG A 92 -14.62 12.53 -1.29
CA ARG A 92 -15.62 11.46 -1.42
C ARG A 92 -16.01 10.89 -0.06
N ALA A 93 -15.04 10.62 0.80
CA ALA A 93 -15.28 10.11 2.15
C ALA A 93 -16.09 11.11 3.00
N ALA A 94 -15.78 12.40 2.95
CA ALA A 94 -16.52 13.46 3.63
C ALA A 94 -17.96 13.55 3.11
N GLU A 95 -18.18 13.43 1.80
CA GLU A 95 -19.51 13.44 1.21
C GLU A 95 -20.34 12.22 1.65
N ILE A 96 -19.73 11.03 1.68
CA ILE A 96 -20.39 9.81 2.18
C ILE A 96 -20.79 10.00 3.64
N SER A 97 -19.88 10.48 4.49
CA SER A 97 -20.15 10.73 5.92
C SER A 97 -21.29 11.75 6.12
N ARG A 98 -21.33 12.80 5.31
CA ARG A 98 -22.36 13.83 5.37
C ARG A 98 -23.74 13.30 4.96
N ARG A 99 -23.81 12.47 3.90
CA ARG A 99 -25.07 11.92 3.40
C ARG A 99 -25.58 10.75 4.21
N PHE A 100 -24.66 9.95 4.73
CA PHE A 100 -24.95 8.68 5.41
C PHE A 100 -24.19 8.59 6.73
N PRO A 101 -24.50 9.44 7.72
CA PRO A 101 -23.81 9.44 9.01
C PRO A 101 -23.97 8.06 9.70
N GLY A 102 -22.86 7.51 10.20
CA GLY A 102 -22.83 6.19 10.82
C GLY A 102 -22.83 5.01 9.83
N ALA A 103 -22.61 5.27 8.54
CA ALA A 103 -22.57 4.21 7.53
C ALA A 103 -21.37 3.28 7.72
N VAL A 104 -21.56 2.01 7.35
CA VAL A 104 -20.49 1.06 7.01
C VAL A 104 -20.32 1.09 5.49
N VAL A 105 -19.13 1.42 5.04
CA VAL A 105 -18.82 1.56 3.61
C VAL A 105 -18.10 0.31 3.11
N HIS A 106 -18.59 -0.27 2.03
CA HIS A 106 -17.95 -1.40 1.36
C HIS A 106 -17.37 -0.95 0.02
N ASP A 107 -16.03 -0.99 -0.08
CA ASP A 107 -15.31 -0.81 -1.34
C ASP A 107 -15.07 -2.19 -1.97
N VAL A 108 -15.78 -2.46 -3.05
CA VAL A 108 -15.75 -3.77 -3.73
C VAL A 108 -14.57 -3.94 -4.70
N THR A 109 -13.77 -2.90 -4.88
CA THR A 109 -12.56 -2.87 -5.71
C THR A 109 -11.41 -2.18 -4.98
N CYS A 110 -11.18 -2.59 -3.73
CA CYS A 110 -10.31 -1.85 -2.80
C CYS A 110 -8.85 -1.75 -3.27
N SER A 111 -8.41 -2.62 -4.18
CA SER A 111 -7.04 -2.63 -4.73
C SER A 111 -6.00 -2.54 -3.62
N VAL A 112 -5.19 -1.49 -3.59
CA VAL A 112 -4.18 -1.25 -2.55
C VAL A 112 -4.71 -0.49 -1.33
N GLY A 113 -6.01 -0.26 -1.25
CA GLY A 113 -6.66 0.35 -0.09
C GLY A 113 -6.49 1.87 0.03
N ALA A 114 -6.09 2.58 -1.01
CA ALA A 114 -5.87 4.02 -0.97
C ALA A 114 -7.13 4.80 -0.54
N GLU A 115 -8.31 4.43 -1.03
CA GLU A 115 -9.57 5.04 -0.61
C GLU A 115 -10.00 4.59 0.79
N LEU A 116 -9.75 3.33 1.16
CA LEU A 116 -10.08 2.81 2.48
C LEU A 116 -9.34 3.58 3.58
N VAL A 117 -8.09 3.98 3.35
CA VAL A 117 -7.30 4.79 4.29
C VAL A 117 -8.02 6.11 4.61
N GLU A 118 -8.56 6.79 3.60
CA GLU A 118 -9.27 8.05 3.80
C GLU A 118 -10.64 7.84 4.45
N LEU A 119 -11.35 6.78 4.07
CA LEU A 119 -12.62 6.40 4.70
C LEU A 119 -12.46 6.09 6.19
N THR A 120 -11.42 5.32 6.57
CA THR A 120 -11.16 4.98 7.98
C THR A 120 -10.80 6.19 8.84
N ARG A 121 -10.26 7.25 8.23
CA ARG A 121 -9.89 8.51 8.92
C ARG A 121 -11.04 9.51 8.99
N THR A 122 -12.13 9.24 8.30
CA THR A 122 -13.25 10.20 8.20
C THR A 122 -14.22 10.00 9.37
N ALA A 123 -14.39 11.05 10.17
CA ALA A 123 -15.38 11.05 11.25
C ALA A 123 -16.80 10.83 10.69
N GLY A 124 -17.61 10.08 11.43
CA GLY A 124 -18.99 9.76 11.02
C GLY A 124 -19.14 8.53 10.12
N ILE A 125 -18.05 7.87 9.73
CA ILE A 125 -18.07 6.53 9.13
C ILE A 125 -17.85 5.50 10.23
N ALA A 126 -18.81 4.58 10.39
CA ALA A 126 -18.79 3.59 11.48
C ALA A 126 -17.89 2.39 11.21
N GLY A 127 -17.66 2.08 9.93
CA GLY A 127 -16.79 0.98 9.54
C GLY A 127 -16.52 0.98 8.05
N VAL A 128 -15.45 0.28 7.66
CA VAL A 128 -15.03 0.16 6.27
C VAL A 128 -14.70 -1.30 5.97
N ILE A 129 -15.20 -1.79 4.85
CA ILE A 129 -14.95 -3.14 4.34
C ILE A 129 -14.32 -3.00 2.97
N GLY A 130 -13.19 -3.68 2.75
CA GLY A 130 -12.57 -3.79 1.44
C GLY A 130 -12.72 -5.20 0.89
N SER A 131 -13.00 -5.33 -0.40
CA SER A 131 -12.92 -6.58 -1.13
C SER A 131 -12.30 -6.35 -2.51
N ASP A 132 -11.64 -7.37 -3.04
CA ASP A 132 -11.08 -7.36 -4.39
C ASP A 132 -11.10 -8.78 -4.94
N ILE A 133 -11.29 -8.90 -6.25
CA ILE A 133 -11.24 -10.20 -6.93
C ILE A 133 -9.81 -10.75 -7.00
N ASP A 134 -8.82 -9.87 -7.01
CA ASP A 134 -7.40 -10.22 -7.01
C ASP A 134 -6.95 -10.53 -5.57
N PRO A 135 -6.55 -11.78 -5.27
CA PRO A 135 -6.13 -12.16 -3.93
C PRO A 135 -4.85 -11.44 -3.46
N VAL A 136 -3.99 -11.02 -4.38
CA VAL A 136 -2.77 -10.26 -4.04
C VAL A 136 -3.16 -8.84 -3.64
N ARG A 137 -4.02 -8.18 -4.39
CA ARG A 137 -4.53 -6.84 -4.07
C ARG A 137 -5.28 -6.85 -2.74
N LEU A 138 -6.11 -7.86 -2.51
CA LEU A 138 -6.79 -8.04 -1.24
C LEU A 138 -5.81 -8.24 -0.08
N ALA A 139 -4.78 -9.06 -0.26
CA ALA A 139 -3.74 -9.26 0.75
C ALA A 139 -2.98 -7.97 1.07
N ILE A 140 -2.74 -7.12 0.07
CA ILE A 140 -2.16 -5.78 0.24
C ILE A 140 -3.13 -4.87 1.02
N CYS A 141 -4.39 -4.86 0.64
CA CYS A 141 -5.44 -4.03 1.26
C CYS A 141 -5.64 -4.36 2.75
N LEU A 142 -5.58 -5.63 3.14
CA LEU A 142 -5.72 -6.08 4.53
C LEU A 142 -4.65 -5.52 5.50
N LEU A 143 -3.59 -4.88 4.98
CA LEU A 143 -2.61 -4.18 5.80
C LEU A 143 -3.20 -3.00 6.59
N TYR A 144 -4.29 -2.42 6.12
CA TYR A 144 -4.86 -1.19 6.67
C TYR A 144 -6.08 -1.42 7.55
N THR A 145 -6.55 -2.65 7.64
CA THR A 145 -7.52 -3.01 8.66
C THR A 145 -6.79 -3.07 9.99
N SER A 146 -6.78 -1.95 10.70
CA SER A 146 -6.44 -1.95 12.11
C SER A 146 -7.30 -3.00 12.81
N PRO A 147 -6.73 -3.91 13.63
CA PRO A 147 -7.56 -4.70 14.50
C PRO A 147 -8.41 -3.71 15.29
N SER A 148 -9.71 -3.94 15.30
CA SER A 148 -10.63 -3.17 16.12
C SER A 148 -10.04 -3.11 17.54
N PRO A 149 -9.96 -1.94 18.18
CA PRO A 149 -9.59 -1.86 19.58
C PRO A 149 -10.77 -2.40 20.39
N ARG A 150 -10.89 -3.70 20.41
CA ARG A 150 -11.76 -4.42 21.31
C ARG A 150 -11.02 -5.71 21.65
N ASP A 151 -10.15 -5.57 22.62
CA ASP A 151 -9.96 -6.47 23.76
C ASP A 151 -8.95 -5.83 24.70
#